data_a02f658fdd62d5000c6001d0f507028f
#
_entry.id   a02f658fdd62d5000c6001d0f507028f
#
_cell.length_a   1.000
_cell.length_b   1.000
_cell.length_c   1.000
_cell.angle_alpha   90.00
_cell.angle_beta   90.00
_cell.angle_gamma   90.00
#
_symmetry.space_group_name_H-M   'P 1'
#
loop_
_entity.id
_entity.type
_entity.pdbx_description
1 polymer ?
#
loop_
_entity_poly.entity_id
_entity_poly.type
_entity_poly.pdbx_seq_one_letter_code
_entity_poly.pdbx_strand_id
1 'polypeptide(L)'
;PEVTRYYLQCPPGDDPENWPHDRVWSELHQRLGASDAPPLTEGPLIEKRVLDMHDYVVEPMTYGRLFLAGDSAHLVAPIAAKGMNLALHDAFLLGDSLVAYLDGGDGAGLDGYSEACLRRVWDYQAFSQWLSEVYHGTAAGDPFRAGTTFARLRRLFTSPTAAAAFAEQ
;
A
#
# COMPACT_ATOMS: atom_id res chain seq x y z
N PRO A 1 -24.15 1.66 -4.80
CA PRO A 1 -23.57 2.27 -3.62
C PRO A 1 -24.05 3.72 -3.51
N GLU A 2 -24.30 4.19 -2.30
CA GLU A 2 -24.77 5.56 -2.06
C GLU A 2 -23.63 6.58 -2.11
N VAL A 3 -22.38 6.12 -1.95
CA VAL A 3 -21.17 6.95 -1.94
C VAL A 3 -20.05 6.23 -2.69
N THR A 4 -19.30 6.98 -3.49
CA THR A 4 -18.09 6.53 -4.15
C THR A 4 -16.90 7.33 -3.64
N ARG A 5 -15.77 6.66 -3.39
CA ARG A 5 -14.52 7.30 -2.98
C ARG A 5 -13.50 7.19 -4.11
N TYR A 6 -12.90 8.32 -4.46
CA TYR A 6 -11.80 8.40 -5.40
C TYR A 6 -10.50 8.79 -4.69
N TYR A 7 -9.40 8.24 -5.13
CA TYR A 7 -8.05 8.63 -4.74
C TYR A 7 -7.36 9.25 -5.95
N LEU A 8 -7.06 10.55 -5.86
CA LEU A 8 -6.35 11.29 -6.89
C LEU A 8 -4.94 11.60 -6.39
N GLN A 9 -3.94 11.28 -7.18
CA GLN A 9 -2.58 11.68 -6.90
C GLN A 9 -2.43 13.20 -7.07
N CYS A 10 -1.87 13.86 -6.06
CA CYS A 10 -1.52 15.27 -6.06
C CYS A 10 -0.07 15.47 -5.60
N PRO A 11 0.54 16.64 -5.79
CA PRO A 11 1.84 16.94 -5.24
C PRO A 11 1.87 16.79 -3.71
N PRO A 12 3.01 16.38 -3.12
CA PRO A 12 3.15 16.34 -1.67
C PRO A 12 2.89 17.73 -1.05
N GLY A 13 2.10 17.76 0.03
CA GLY A 13 1.78 19.00 0.74
C GLY A 13 0.80 19.94 0.01
N ASP A 14 0.10 19.44 -1.01
CA ASP A 14 -0.92 20.23 -1.69
C ASP A 14 -2.10 20.57 -0.76
N ASP A 15 -2.78 21.68 -1.05
CA ASP A 15 -3.92 22.14 -0.26
C ASP A 15 -5.23 21.62 -0.88
N PRO A 16 -6.17 21.04 -0.09
CA PRO A 16 -7.51 20.70 -0.59
C PRO A 16 -8.24 21.85 -1.26
N GLU A 17 -7.99 23.10 -0.88
CA GLU A 17 -8.61 24.29 -1.49
C GLU A 17 -8.16 24.50 -2.94
N ASN A 18 -6.98 23.99 -3.33
CA ASN A 18 -6.52 23.99 -4.72
C ASN A 18 -7.31 23.02 -5.63
N TRP A 19 -8.22 22.24 -5.05
CA TRP A 19 -9.02 21.23 -5.74
C TRP A 19 -10.53 21.57 -5.70
N PRO A 20 -10.96 22.66 -6.36
CA PRO A 20 -12.39 22.95 -6.50
C PRO A 20 -13.11 21.82 -7.25
N HIS A 21 -14.43 21.77 -7.14
CA HIS A 21 -15.30 20.75 -7.74
C HIS A 21 -14.94 20.45 -9.20
N ASP A 22 -14.85 21.50 -10.02
CA ASP A 22 -14.60 21.37 -11.46
C ASP A 22 -13.22 20.76 -11.76
N ARG A 23 -12.19 21.12 -10.97
CA ARG A 23 -10.86 20.53 -11.11
C ARG A 23 -10.87 19.05 -10.76
N VAL A 24 -11.53 18.66 -9.68
CA VAL A 24 -11.62 17.24 -9.27
C VAL A 24 -12.24 16.41 -10.39
N TRP A 25 -13.36 16.84 -10.94
CA TRP A 25 -14.03 16.12 -12.02
C TRP A 25 -13.25 16.12 -13.32
N SER A 26 -12.61 17.24 -13.68
CA SER A 26 -11.72 17.31 -14.84
C SER A 26 -10.58 16.30 -14.76
N GLU A 27 -9.93 16.21 -13.60
CA GLU A 27 -8.85 15.24 -13.37
C GLU A 27 -9.35 13.77 -13.36
N LEU A 28 -10.54 13.53 -12.80
CA LEU A 28 -11.16 12.20 -12.85
C LEU A 28 -11.48 11.79 -14.27
N HIS A 29 -12.10 12.64 -15.06
CA HIS A 29 -12.39 12.38 -16.46
C HIS A 29 -11.12 12.15 -17.28
N GLN A 30 -10.08 12.93 -17.06
CA GLN A 30 -8.82 12.79 -17.77
C GLN A 30 -8.12 11.45 -17.45
N ARG A 31 -8.16 11.00 -16.19
CA ARG A 31 -7.42 9.81 -15.74
C ARG A 31 -8.20 8.51 -15.88
N LEU A 32 -9.52 8.57 -15.75
CA LEU A 32 -10.41 7.37 -15.79
C LEU A 32 -11.24 7.30 -17.07
N GLY A 33 -11.30 8.38 -17.86
CA GLY A 33 -12.00 8.40 -19.13
C GLY A 33 -11.27 7.59 -20.18
N ALA A 34 -11.76 6.37 -20.46
CA ALA A 34 -11.31 5.56 -21.59
C ALA A 34 -12.37 5.58 -22.69
N SER A 35 -11.95 5.47 -23.94
CA SER A 35 -12.86 5.54 -25.10
C SER A 35 -13.91 4.41 -25.15
N ASP A 36 -13.63 3.31 -24.42
CA ASP A 36 -14.45 2.10 -24.33
C ASP A 36 -15.16 1.94 -22.96
N ALA A 37 -14.95 2.88 -22.03
CA ALA A 37 -15.59 2.89 -20.72
C ALA A 37 -16.86 3.75 -20.72
N PRO A 38 -17.88 3.42 -19.91
CA PRO A 38 -19.02 4.31 -19.70
C PRO A 38 -18.54 5.62 -19.06
N PRO A 39 -19.16 6.77 -19.42
CA PRO A 39 -18.78 8.07 -18.87
C PRO A 39 -18.98 8.08 -17.35
N LEU A 40 -18.07 8.76 -16.65
CA LEU A 40 -18.23 9.01 -15.22
C LEU A 40 -19.45 9.89 -14.98
N THR A 41 -20.28 9.49 -14.03
CA THR A 41 -21.40 10.33 -13.57
C THR A 41 -20.91 11.24 -12.46
N GLU A 42 -20.96 12.54 -12.71
CA GLU A 42 -20.59 13.56 -11.72
C GLU A 42 -21.63 13.63 -10.60
N GLY A 43 -21.18 13.92 -9.40
CA GLY A 43 -22.00 14.11 -8.24
C GLY A 43 -21.41 15.15 -7.27
N PRO A 44 -22.13 15.52 -6.20
CA PRO A 44 -21.60 16.43 -5.20
C PRO A 44 -20.39 15.85 -4.49
N LEU A 45 -19.36 16.67 -4.25
CA LEU A 45 -18.25 16.31 -3.37
C LEU A 45 -18.74 16.41 -1.93
N ILE A 46 -18.83 15.26 -1.25
CA ILE A 46 -19.25 15.20 0.15
C ILE A 46 -18.09 15.59 1.06
N GLU A 47 -16.90 15.11 0.75
CA GLU A 47 -15.68 15.37 1.51
C GLU A 47 -14.47 15.26 0.60
N LYS A 48 -13.47 16.13 0.81
CA LYS A 48 -12.16 16.01 0.19
C LYS A 48 -11.07 16.29 1.22
N ARG A 49 -10.00 15.51 1.17
CA ARG A 49 -8.81 15.67 2.01
C ARG A 49 -7.57 15.35 1.21
N VAL A 50 -6.50 16.06 1.47
CA VAL A 50 -5.16 15.64 1.05
C VAL A 50 -4.60 14.76 2.16
N LEU A 51 -4.12 13.58 1.76
CA LEU A 51 -3.50 12.63 2.68
C LEU A 51 -1.99 12.66 2.43
N ASP A 52 -1.23 12.90 3.48
CA ASP A 52 0.21 12.69 3.46
C ASP A 52 0.48 11.20 3.67
N MET A 53 0.83 10.52 2.59
CA MET A 53 1.11 9.09 2.61
C MET A 53 2.61 8.87 2.64
N HIS A 54 3.08 8.32 3.73
CA HIS A 54 4.48 7.95 3.90
C HIS A 54 4.56 6.49 4.36
N ASP A 55 5.61 5.82 3.92
CA ASP A 55 5.93 4.47 4.37
C ASP A 55 6.87 4.55 5.56
N TYR A 56 6.65 3.73 6.57
CA TYR A 56 7.61 3.54 7.65
C TYR A 56 7.54 2.13 8.23
N VAL A 57 8.62 1.73 8.88
CA VAL A 57 8.72 0.49 9.64
C VAL A 57 9.46 0.80 10.93
N VAL A 58 8.88 0.40 12.06
CA VAL A 58 9.54 0.48 13.37
C VAL A 58 10.30 -0.82 13.61
N GLU A 59 11.59 -0.72 13.84
CA GLU A 59 12.46 -1.88 14.04
C GLU A 59 13.36 -1.67 15.27
N PRO A 60 13.27 -2.56 16.27
CA PRO A 60 12.38 -3.71 16.40
C PRO A 60 10.93 -3.33 16.75
N MET A 61 9.96 -4.23 16.46
CA MET A 61 8.56 -4.05 16.82
C MET A 61 8.26 -4.33 18.29
N THR A 62 9.28 -4.64 19.08
CA THR A 62 9.17 -4.96 20.51
C THR A 62 10.21 -4.20 21.33
N TYR A 63 9.81 -3.77 22.53
CA TYR A 63 10.73 -3.21 23.52
C TYR A 63 10.30 -3.62 24.93
N GLY A 64 11.05 -4.55 25.54
CA GLY A 64 10.69 -5.12 26.83
C GLY A 64 9.33 -5.83 26.76
N ARG A 65 8.32 -5.27 27.41
CA ARG A 65 6.95 -5.79 27.42
C ARG A 65 5.99 -5.05 26.49
N LEU A 66 6.50 -4.11 25.71
CA LEU A 66 5.73 -3.40 24.69
C LEU A 66 5.86 -4.14 23.35
N PHE A 67 4.73 -4.40 22.73
CA PHE A 67 4.62 -4.97 21.39
C PHE A 67 3.83 -4.00 20.51
N LEU A 68 4.35 -3.68 19.34
CA LEU A 68 3.68 -2.87 18.34
C LEU A 68 3.03 -3.77 17.29
N ALA A 69 1.89 -3.38 16.75
CA ALA A 69 1.17 -4.11 15.70
C ALA A 69 0.45 -3.14 14.77
N GLY A 70 0.32 -3.52 13.49
CA GLY A 70 -0.37 -2.72 12.48
C GLY A 70 0.23 -1.34 12.28
N ASP A 71 -0.62 -0.33 12.10
CA ASP A 71 -0.21 1.05 11.81
C ASP A 71 0.69 1.68 12.89
N SER A 72 0.74 1.14 14.10
CA SER A 72 1.69 1.60 15.11
C SER A 72 3.12 1.12 14.87
N ALA A 73 3.29 0.04 14.09
CA ALA A 73 4.58 -0.57 13.78
C ALA A 73 5.03 -0.30 12.34
N HIS A 74 4.09 -0.24 11.41
CA HIS A 74 4.41 -0.05 10.00
C HIS A 74 3.24 0.57 9.22
N LEU A 75 3.57 1.43 8.28
CA LEU A 75 2.68 1.86 7.20
C LEU A 75 3.27 1.44 5.87
N VAL A 76 2.44 0.93 4.99
CA VAL A 76 2.79 0.54 3.64
C VAL A 76 1.91 1.30 2.65
N ALA A 77 2.48 1.72 1.52
CA ALA A 77 1.73 2.42 0.49
C ALA A 77 0.45 1.67 0.10
N PRO A 78 -0.71 2.34 0.02
CA PRO A 78 -2.01 1.69 -0.16
C PRO A 78 -2.20 1.05 -1.54
N ILE A 79 -1.26 1.24 -2.46
CA ILE A 79 -1.32 0.76 -3.84
C ILE A 79 -1.55 -0.75 -3.94
N ALA A 80 -0.99 -1.52 -3.01
CA ALA A 80 -1.16 -2.98 -2.95
C ALA A 80 -2.34 -3.41 -2.05
N ALA A 81 -3.02 -2.48 -1.37
CA ALA A 81 -4.11 -2.73 -0.41
C ALA A 81 -3.75 -3.77 0.67
N LYS A 82 -2.50 -3.80 1.15
CA LYS A 82 -1.96 -4.83 2.06
C LYS A 82 -1.88 -4.43 3.53
N GLY A 83 -2.03 -3.13 3.87
CA GLY A 83 -1.88 -2.64 5.24
C GLY A 83 -2.76 -3.38 6.25
N MET A 84 -4.06 -3.54 5.95
CA MET A 84 -4.97 -4.28 6.83
C MET A 84 -4.56 -5.76 6.99
N ASN A 85 -4.10 -6.41 5.93
CA ASN A 85 -3.67 -7.81 5.99
C ASN A 85 -2.43 -7.98 6.87
N LEU A 86 -1.48 -7.04 6.81
CA LEU A 86 -0.32 -7.01 7.69
C LEU A 86 -0.74 -6.83 9.15
N ALA A 87 -1.60 -5.83 9.42
CA ALA A 87 -2.11 -5.58 10.77
C ALA A 87 -2.84 -6.78 11.39
N LEU A 88 -3.65 -7.49 10.60
CA LEU A 88 -4.32 -8.73 11.03
C LEU A 88 -3.31 -9.85 11.29
N HIS A 89 -2.30 -10.00 10.45
CA HIS A 89 -1.23 -10.99 10.68
C HIS A 89 -0.50 -10.74 11.99
N ASP A 90 -0.11 -9.49 12.26
CA ASP A 90 0.53 -9.12 13.53
C ASP A 90 -0.38 -9.45 14.71
N ALA A 91 -1.67 -9.09 14.62
CA ALA A 91 -2.63 -9.33 15.68
C ALA A 91 -2.82 -10.82 15.99
N PHE A 92 -2.91 -11.67 14.96
CA PHE A 92 -3.02 -13.11 15.15
C PHE A 92 -1.74 -13.70 15.74
N LEU A 93 -0.58 -13.35 15.19
CA LEU A 93 0.70 -13.86 15.68
C LEU A 93 0.97 -13.44 17.13
N LEU A 94 0.68 -12.18 17.49
CA LEU A 94 0.80 -11.70 18.86
C LEU A 94 -0.21 -12.39 19.77
N GLY A 95 -1.45 -12.55 19.33
CA GLY A 95 -2.51 -13.20 20.08
C GLY A 95 -2.17 -14.65 20.43
N ASP A 96 -1.77 -15.44 19.44
CA ASP A 96 -1.36 -16.83 19.65
C ASP A 96 -0.15 -16.94 20.59
N SER A 97 0.84 -16.05 20.43
CA SER A 97 2.04 -16.00 21.28
C SER A 97 1.70 -15.62 22.72
N LEU A 98 0.75 -14.68 22.93
CA LEU A 98 0.26 -14.30 24.25
C LEU A 98 -0.50 -15.45 24.95
N VAL A 99 -1.36 -16.15 24.21
CA VAL A 99 -2.08 -17.32 24.74
C VAL A 99 -1.08 -18.40 25.18
N ALA A 100 -0.11 -18.75 24.34
CA ALA A 100 0.91 -19.74 24.68
C ALA A 100 1.71 -19.34 25.94
N TYR A 101 2.05 -18.07 26.07
CA TYR A 101 2.75 -17.54 27.23
C TYR A 101 1.90 -17.59 28.52
N LEU A 102 0.63 -17.16 28.43
CA LEU A 102 -0.24 -17.05 29.60
C LEU A 102 -0.72 -18.43 30.09
N ASP A 103 -0.99 -19.37 29.20
CA ASP A 103 -1.49 -20.69 29.54
C ASP A 103 -0.37 -21.67 29.90
N GLY A 104 0.79 -21.59 29.22
CA GLY A 104 1.87 -22.57 29.37
C GLY A 104 3.23 -21.99 29.78
N GLY A 105 3.37 -20.66 29.87
CA GLY A 105 4.63 -20.00 30.15
C GLY A 105 5.62 -20.01 28.96
N ASP A 106 5.16 -20.42 27.76
CA ASP A 106 5.99 -20.44 26.57
C ASP A 106 6.17 -19.04 25.98
N GLY A 107 7.33 -18.45 26.18
CA GLY A 107 7.69 -17.11 25.68
C GLY A 107 8.30 -17.09 24.29
N ALA A 108 8.58 -18.23 23.66
CA ALA A 108 9.32 -18.29 22.40
C ALA A 108 8.64 -17.52 21.26
N GLY A 109 7.30 -17.56 21.19
CA GLY A 109 6.53 -16.79 20.22
C GLY A 109 6.65 -15.27 20.42
N LEU A 110 6.66 -14.81 21.67
CA LEU A 110 6.84 -13.40 22.00
C LEU A 110 8.26 -12.92 21.70
N ASP A 111 9.27 -13.74 22.01
CA ASP A 111 10.67 -13.43 21.72
C ASP A 111 10.94 -13.33 20.21
N GLY A 112 10.30 -14.18 19.41
CA GLY A 112 10.42 -14.21 17.95
C GLY A 112 9.46 -13.28 17.20
N TYR A 113 8.52 -12.60 17.88
CA TYR A 113 7.44 -11.84 17.27
C TYR A 113 7.93 -10.78 16.28
N SER A 114 8.86 -9.94 16.72
CA SER A 114 9.38 -8.83 15.89
C SER A 114 10.01 -9.35 14.59
N GLU A 115 10.84 -10.37 14.66
CA GLU A 115 11.49 -10.94 13.48
C GLU A 115 10.47 -11.55 12.51
N ALA A 116 9.49 -12.28 13.04
CA ALA A 116 8.47 -12.93 12.23
C ALA A 116 7.57 -11.90 11.48
N CYS A 117 7.16 -10.82 12.15
CA CYS A 117 6.39 -9.75 11.53
C CYS A 117 7.22 -8.96 10.52
N LEU A 118 8.45 -8.54 10.90
CA LEU A 118 9.31 -7.71 10.05
C LEU A 118 9.66 -8.37 8.72
N ARG A 119 9.90 -9.68 8.71
CA ARG A 119 10.14 -10.43 7.47
C ARG A 119 9.01 -10.20 6.46
N ARG A 120 7.78 -10.35 6.89
CA ARG A 120 6.59 -10.16 6.05
C ARG A 120 6.37 -8.69 5.69
N VAL A 121 6.61 -7.77 6.64
CA VAL A 121 6.48 -6.33 6.40
C VAL A 121 7.44 -5.89 5.30
N TRP A 122 8.70 -6.31 5.34
CA TRP A 122 9.70 -5.95 4.34
C TRP A 122 9.38 -6.52 2.95
N ASP A 123 8.85 -7.74 2.86
CA ASP A 123 8.40 -8.31 1.58
C ASP A 123 7.30 -7.46 0.97
N TYR A 124 6.31 -7.03 1.77
CA TYR A 124 5.23 -6.17 1.27
C TYR A 124 5.65 -4.73 1.01
N GLN A 125 6.61 -4.18 1.76
CA GLN A 125 7.20 -2.87 1.44
C GLN A 125 7.90 -2.92 0.07
N ALA A 126 8.73 -3.92 -0.16
CA ALA A 126 9.40 -4.12 -1.44
C ALA A 126 8.41 -4.27 -2.60
N PHE A 127 7.35 -5.06 -2.41
CA PHE A 127 6.29 -5.24 -3.40
C PHE A 127 5.52 -3.93 -3.68
N SER A 128 5.12 -3.20 -2.63
CA SER A 128 4.40 -1.93 -2.77
C SER A 128 5.24 -0.86 -3.44
N GLN A 129 6.53 -0.78 -3.11
CA GLN A 129 7.46 0.14 -3.75
C GLN A 129 7.62 -0.18 -5.24
N TRP A 130 7.83 -1.46 -5.57
CA TRP A 130 7.89 -1.90 -6.95
C TRP A 130 6.61 -1.54 -7.72
N LEU A 131 5.45 -1.77 -7.13
CA LEU A 131 4.17 -1.46 -7.74
C LEU A 131 3.99 0.06 -7.94
N SER A 132 4.39 0.87 -6.95
CA SER A 132 4.40 2.34 -7.06
C SER A 132 5.30 2.83 -8.19
N GLU A 133 6.49 2.26 -8.34
CA GLU A 133 7.39 2.59 -9.46
C GLU A 133 6.75 2.25 -10.81
N VAL A 134 6.05 1.11 -10.90
CA VAL A 134 5.37 0.68 -12.12
C VAL A 134 4.23 1.62 -12.50
N TYR A 135 3.39 2.00 -11.54
CA TYR A 135 2.21 2.82 -11.82
C TYR A 135 2.52 4.32 -11.91
N HIS A 136 3.48 4.81 -11.16
CA HIS A 136 3.76 6.25 -11.07
C HIS A 136 5.08 6.66 -11.74
N GLY A 137 5.99 5.76 -11.96
CA GLY A 137 7.28 6.04 -12.60
C GLY A 137 7.19 6.57 -14.04
N THR A 138 6.09 6.25 -14.73
CA THR A 138 5.81 6.75 -16.08
C THR A 138 5.24 8.17 -16.10
N ALA A 139 4.62 8.63 -15.01
CA ALA A 139 4.01 9.95 -14.90
C ALA A 139 5.05 11.07 -14.67
N ALA A 140 6.26 10.75 -14.27
CA ALA A 140 7.28 11.73 -13.90
C ALA A 140 8.05 12.37 -15.07
N GLY A 141 7.69 12.07 -16.34
CA GLY A 141 8.33 12.69 -17.51
C GLY A 141 9.77 12.23 -17.79
N ASP A 142 10.25 11.18 -17.11
CA ASP A 142 11.56 10.58 -17.35
C ASP A 142 11.45 9.38 -18.33
N PRO A 143 11.88 9.55 -19.60
CA PRO A 143 11.79 8.49 -20.61
C PRO A 143 12.58 7.23 -20.26
N PHE A 144 13.69 7.37 -19.53
CA PHE A 144 14.50 6.23 -19.12
C PHE A 144 13.79 5.39 -18.07
N ARG A 145 13.22 6.02 -17.06
CA ARG A 145 12.39 5.32 -16.06
C ARG A 145 11.17 4.66 -16.70
N ALA A 146 10.47 5.38 -17.57
CA ALA A 146 9.34 4.82 -18.31
C ALA A 146 9.76 3.57 -19.12
N GLY A 147 10.87 3.63 -19.83
CA GLY A 147 11.40 2.50 -20.60
C GLY A 147 11.77 1.29 -19.73
N THR A 148 12.44 1.51 -18.61
CA THR A 148 12.83 0.43 -17.68
C THR A 148 11.61 -0.19 -16.99
N THR A 149 10.64 0.60 -16.60
CA THR A 149 9.37 0.14 -16.02
C THR A 149 8.59 -0.71 -17.02
N PHE A 150 8.46 -0.24 -18.26
CA PHE A 150 7.78 -0.98 -19.31
C PHE A 150 8.48 -2.31 -19.63
N ALA A 151 9.81 -2.32 -19.64
CA ALA A 151 10.59 -3.55 -19.84
C ALA A 151 10.36 -4.57 -18.72
N ARG A 152 10.25 -4.14 -17.45
CA ARG A 152 9.92 -5.00 -16.31
C ARG A 152 8.51 -5.58 -16.45
N LEU A 153 7.50 -4.75 -16.77
CA LEU A 153 6.14 -5.21 -17.01
C LEU A 153 6.07 -6.21 -18.16
N ARG A 154 6.66 -5.88 -19.31
CA ARG A 154 6.68 -6.79 -20.47
C ARG A 154 7.25 -8.14 -20.09
N ARG A 155 8.30 -8.19 -19.25
CA ARG A 155 8.90 -9.45 -18.80
C ARG A 155 7.91 -10.34 -18.05
N LEU A 156 7.00 -9.77 -17.24
CA LEU A 156 5.96 -10.55 -16.55
C LEU A 156 5.00 -11.22 -17.54
N PHE A 157 4.70 -10.57 -18.66
CA PHE A 157 3.79 -11.13 -19.66
C PHE A 157 4.47 -12.07 -20.67
N THR A 158 5.80 -12.01 -20.79
CA THR A 158 6.55 -12.78 -21.80
C THR A 158 7.38 -13.91 -21.22
N SER A 159 7.58 -13.97 -19.89
CA SER A 159 8.38 -14.99 -19.21
C SER A 159 7.54 -15.71 -18.15
N PRO A 160 7.14 -16.97 -18.36
CA PRO A 160 6.42 -17.74 -17.35
C PRO A 160 7.14 -17.82 -15.99
N THR A 161 8.46 -17.92 -16.01
CA THR A 161 9.28 -17.93 -14.78
C THR A 161 9.18 -16.61 -14.02
N ALA A 162 9.23 -15.47 -14.72
CA ALA A 162 9.07 -14.16 -14.08
C ALA A 162 7.65 -13.98 -13.52
N ALA A 163 6.64 -14.44 -14.24
CA ALA A 163 5.24 -14.42 -13.79
C ALA A 163 5.03 -15.29 -12.53
N ALA A 164 5.59 -16.50 -12.50
CA ALA A 164 5.51 -17.39 -11.35
C ALA A 164 6.19 -16.76 -10.12
N ALA A 165 7.43 -16.28 -10.26
CA ALA A 165 8.15 -15.62 -9.17
C ALA A 165 7.42 -14.37 -8.65
N PHE A 166 6.72 -13.65 -9.53
CA PHE A 166 5.88 -12.51 -9.12
C PHE A 166 4.63 -12.96 -8.36
N ALA A 167 4.02 -14.06 -8.74
CA ALA A 167 2.81 -14.59 -8.10
C ALA A 167 3.08 -15.19 -6.69
N GLU A 168 4.33 -15.49 -6.36
CA GLU A 168 4.78 -15.97 -5.05
C GLU A 168 4.96 -14.85 -4.01
N GLN A 169 4.96 -13.57 -4.42
CA GLN A 169 5.07 -12.41 -3.54
C GLN A 169 3.72 -12.03 -2.92
#